data_22ae04641ef4b24ec8d153fff4edd256
#
_entry.id   22ae04641ef4b24ec8d153fff4edd256
#
_cell.length_a   1.000
_cell.length_b   1.000
_cell.length_c   1.000
_cell.angle_alpha   90.00
_cell.angle_beta   90.00
_cell.angle_gamma   90.00
#
_symmetry.space_group_name_H-M   'P 1'
#
loop_
_entity.id
_entity.type
_entity.pdbx_description
1 polymer ?
#
loop_
_entity_poly.entity_id
_entity_poly.type
_entity_poly.pdbx_seq_one_letter_code
_entity_poly.pdbx_strand_id
1 'polypeptide(L)'
;VEREKSDERHIIDQLQVEKGFEKALGAALADDLRASKIDQSDDASGWVPMPAYASNQSLPIALVPMTRHVSATKVLNRRLAQIGLVDRAEGSRIQPLLEPGQRLVSREGDLWRWDGYRARAEDAPSAAALRLEQINRLSELKEDLALASTGMEAARLNHDVATEYLSQASKADKRAREARREADRQLMDASRSTSKAEADFNF
;
A
#
# COMPACT_ATOMS: atom_id res chain seq x y z
N VAL A 1 3.93 -25.73 0.71
CA VAL A 1 3.12 -25.49 1.94
C VAL A 1 4.03 -25.27 3.15
N GLU A 2 5.18 -25.98 3.26
CA GLU A 2 6.15 -25.77 4.37
C GLU A 2 7.01 -24.51 4.22
N ARG A 3 7.25 -24.01 3.00
CA ARG A 3 8.02 -22.78 2.77
C ARG A 3 7.29 -21.50 3.21
N GLU A 4 5.99 -21.42 3.09
CA GLU A 4 5.21 -20.24 3.54
C GLU A 4 5.20 -20.09 5.08
N LYS A 5 5.15 -21.19 5.84
CA LYS A 5 5.19 -21.14 7.30
C LYS A 5 6.55 -20.79 7.90
N SER A 6 7.66 -20.95 7.15
CA SER A 6 8.99 -20.56 7.63
C SER A 6 9.27 -19.06 7.42
N ASP A 7 8.67 -18.44 6.39
CA ASP A 7 8.83 -17.00 6.11
C ASP A 7 8.12 -16.09 7.13
N GLU A 8 7.00 -16.53 7.70
CA GLU A 8 6.27 -15.79 8.75
C GLU A 8 7.02 -15.72 10.10
N ARG A 9 8.12 -16.45 10.27
CA ARG A 9 8.88 -16.50 11.54
C ARG A 9 9.91 -15.40 11.68
N HIS A 10 10.38 -14.80 10.60
CA HIS A 10 11.41 -13.75 10.67
C HIS A 10 10.79 -12.43 11.13
N ILE A 11 11.54 -11.72 12.01
CA ILE A 11 11.03 -10.44 12.52
C ILE A 11 10.88 -9.39 11.41
N ILE A 12 11.68 -9.47 10.36
CA ILE A 12 11.64 -8.59 9.21
C ILE A 12 10.25 -8.57 8.53
N ASP A 13 9.57 -9.71 8.48
CA ASP A 13 8.27 -9.84 7.81
C ASP A 13 7.10 -9.31 8.67
N GLN A 14 7.39 -8.96 9.93
CA GLN A 14 6.44 -8.39 10.88
C GLN A 14 6.62 -6.88 11.07
N LEU A 15 7.61 -6.27 10.42
CA LEU A 15 7.92 -4.85 10.53
C LEU A 15 7.16 -4.04 9.49
N GLN A 16 6.69 -2.88 9.93
CA GLN A 16 6.24 -1.82 9.05
C GLN A 16 7.26 -0.69 9.13
N VAL A 17 7.89 -0.41 8.01
CA VAL A 17 8.93 0.62 7.89
C VAL A 17 8.40 1.74 7.02
N GLU A 18 8.51 2.97 7.49
CA GLU A 18 8.16 4.13 6.69
C GLU A 18 9.03 4.18 5.43
N LYS A 19 8.40 4.48 4.29
CA LYS A 19 9.07 4.55 2.98
C LYS A 19 10.28 5.49 3.00
N GLY A 20 11.41 4.98 2.52
CA GLY A 20 12.70 5.68 2.49
C GLY A 20 13.58 5.46 3.72
N PHE A 21 13.16 4.62 4.69
CA PHE A 21 13.97 4.24 5.84
C PHE A 21 14.41 2.77 5.84
N GLU A 22 14.09 2.03 4.79
CA GLU A 22 14.43 0.61 4.63
C GLU A 22 15.94 0.38 4.66
N LYS A 23 16.69 1.24 3.96
CA LYS A 23 18.16 1.18 3.92
C LYS A 23 18.77 1.48 5.29
N ALA A 24 18.25 2.51 5.96
CA ALA A 24 18.68 2.87 7.30
C ALA A 24 18.46 1.72 8.29
N LEU A 25 17.28 1.10 8.29
CA LEU A 25 16.97 -0.03 9.15
C LEU A 25 17.81 -1.27 8.80
N GLY A 26 17.95 -1.55 7.52
CA GLY A 26 18.77 -2.65 7.03
C GLY A 26 20.24 -2.51 7.44
N ALA A 27 20.82 -1.31 7.37
CA ALA A 27 22.18 -1.04 7.81
C ALA A 27 22.31 -1.13 9.34
N ALA A 28 21.28 -0.66 10.07
CA ALA A 28 21.32 -0.65 11.54
C ALA A 28 21.25 -2.04 12.16
N LEU A 29 20.44 -2.94 11.61
CA LEU A 29 20.14 -4.26 12.20
C LEU A 29 20.72 -5.42 11.40
N ALA A 30 20.95 -5.25 10.10
CA ALA A 30 21.53 -6.28 9.22
C ALA A 30 20.92 -7.68 9.44
N ASP A 31 21.75 -8.66 9.79
CA ASP A 31 21.33 -10.05 10.00
C ASP A 31 20.42 -10.25 11.21
N ASP A 32 20.42 -9.34 12.17
CA ASP A 32 19.53 -9.38 13.33
C ASP A 32 18.03 -9.41 12.90
N LEU A 33 17.71 -8.85 11.74
CA LEU A 33 16.35 -8.84 11.17
C LEU A 33 15.88 -10.23 10.69
N ARG A 34 16.79 -11.17 10.49
CA ARG A 34 16.46 -12.55 10.10
C ARG A 34 16.09 -13.43 11.29
N ALA A 35 16.41 -12.99 12.50
CA ALA A 35 16.07 -13.73 13.68
C ALA A 35 14.55 -13.73 13.90
N SER A 36 14.04 -14.84 14.43
CA SER A 36 12.63 -14.98 14.79
C SER A 36 12.35 -14.37 16.15
N LYS A 37 11.09 -14.05 16.41
CA LYS A 37 10.63 -13.79 17.77
C LYS A 37 10.48 -15.15 18.49
N ILE A 38 11.00 -15.24 19.71
CA ILE A 38 10.91 -16.43 20.57
C ILE A 38 10.38 -16.04 21.95
N ASP A 39 9.88 -17.02 22.69
CA ASP A 39 9.50 -16.85 24.10
C ASP A 39 10.70 -17.04 25.02
N GLN A 40 10.61 -16.52 26.25
CA GLN A 40 11.72 -16.62 27.22
C GLN A 40 12.04 -18.08 27.64
N SER A 41 11.09 -18.99 27.46
CA SER A 41 11.23 -20.41 27.78
C SER A 41 11.81 -21.24 26.62
N ASP A 42 11.97 -20.65 25.43
CA ASP A 42 12.43 -21.40 24.27
C ASP A 42 13.96 -21.56 24.30
N ASP A 43 14.43 -22.77 24.07
CA ASP A 43 15.85 -23.09 23.84
C ASP A 43 16.22 -22.87 22.37
N ALA A 44 15.89 -21.67 21.85
CA ALA A 44 16.10 -21.28 20.47
C ALA A 44 16.79 -19.92 20.37
N SER A 45 17.45 -19.67 19.24
CA SER A 45 18.04 -18.35 18.94
C SER A 45 17.00 -17.40 18.37
N GLY A 46 16.86 -16.21 18.96
CA GLY A 46 15.90 -15.23 18.47
C GLY A 46 15.74 -14.01 19.38
N TRP A 47 14.75 -13.21 19.05
CA TRP A 47 14.39 -12.01 19.79
C TRP A 47 13.40 -12.32 20.91
N VAL A 48 13.81 -12.15 22.15
CA VAL A 48 12.97 -12.28 23.33
C VAL A 48 12.33 -10.93 23.67
N PRO A 49 11.02 -10.85 23.95
CA PRO A 49 10.39 -9.64 24.44
C PRO A 49 10.99 -9.22 25.80
N MET A 50 11.57 -8.03 25.85
CA MET A 50 12.16 -7.49 27.07
C MET A 50 11.35 -6.27 27.54
N PRO A 51 11.18 -6.05 28.86
CA PRO A 51 10.53 -4.85 29.39
C PRO A 51 11.33 -3.60 29.02
N ALA A 52 10.66 -2.45 28.96
CA ALA A 52 11.34 -1.18 28.74
C ALA A 52 12.40 -0.93 29.83
N TYR A 53 13.44 -0.17 29.50
CA TYR A 53 14.39 0.28 30.52
C TYR A 53 13.72 1.26 31.49
N ALA A 54 14.08 1.22 32.75
CA ALA A 54 13.60 2.15 33.76
C ALA A 54 14.09 3.59 33.49
N SER A 55 15.30 3.72 32.92
CA SER A 55 15.83 5.00 32.42
C SER A 55 16.37 4.77 31.01
N ASN A 56 15.84 5.53 30.04
CA ASN A 56 16.38 5.50 28.68
C ASN A 56 17.66 6.34 28.63
N GLN A 57 18.74 5.74 28.15
CA GLN A 57 19.89 6.52 27.65
C GLN A 57 19.36 7.32 26.45
N SER A 58 19.35 8.64 26.53
CA SER A 58 18.97 9.51 25.43
C SER A 58 20.04 9.46 24.34
N LEU A 59 19.61 9.50 23.10
CA LEU A 59 20.54 9.70 22.00
C LEU A 59 21.21 11.09 22.12
N PRO A 60 22.48 11.22 21.73
CA PRO A 60 23.16 12.52 21.75
C PRO A 60 22.45 13.51 20.82
N ILE A 61 22.39 14.77 21.22
CA ILE A 61 21.90 15.90 20.40
C ILE A 61 20.50 15.61 19.82
N ALA A 62 19.45 15.62 20.57
CA ALA A 62 18.03 15.58 20.11
C ALA A 62 17.76 14.82 18.76
N LEU A 63 18.54 13.76 18.48
CA LEU A 63 18.39 12.95 17.26
C LEU A 63 17.05 12.22 17.28
N VAL A 64 16.48 12.07 16.10
CA VAL A 64 15.24 11.30 15.93
C VAL A 64 15.56 9.81 16.04
N PRO A 65 14.96 9.09 17.01
CA PRO A 65 15.18 7.65 17.14
C PRO A 65 14.43 6.89 16.01
N MET A 66 14.99 5.76 15.59
CA MET A 66 14.39 4.90 14.57
C MET A 66 13.00 4.37 14.96
N THR A 67 12.64 4.37 16.22
CA THR A 67 11.30 4.02 16.71
C THR A 67 10.18 4.89 16.12
N ARG A 68 10.48 6.07 15.58
CA ARG A 68 9.48 6.91 14.92
C ARG A 68 9.11 6.45 13.53
N HIS A 69 9.99 5.71 12.86
CA HIS A 69 9.86 5.31 11.46
C HIS A 69 9.65 3.80 11.29
N VAL A 70 9.67 3.06 12.40
CA VAL A 70 9.45 1.60 12.39
C VAL A 70 8.39 1.27 13.42
N SER A 71 7.31 0.67 12.95
CA SER A 71 6.25 0.14 13.80
C SER A 71 6.11 -1.36 13.58
N ALA A 72 5.47 -2.05 14.47
CA ALA A 72 4.89 -3.37 14.46
C ALA A 72 5.36 -4.34 15.55
N THR A 73 6.59 -4.33 16.05
CA THR A 73 6.97 -5.26 17.13
C THR A 73 7.56 -4.53 18.32
N LYS A 74 6.96 -4.72 19.50
CA LYS A 74 7.52 -4.20 20.77
C LYS A 74 8.88 -4.82 21.10
N VAL A 75 9.22 -5.95 20.49
CA VAL A 75 10.46 -6.70 20.73
C VAL A 75 11.69 -5.89 20.37
N LEU A 76 11.64 -5.11 19.30
CA LEU A 76 12.78 -4.29 18.86
C LEU A 76 12.82 -2.90 19.50
N ASN A 77 11.84 -2.49 20.29
CA ASN A 77 11.76 -1.13 20.80
C ASN A 77 13.02 -0.69 21.56
N ARG A 78 13.59 -1.57 22.40
CA ARG A 78 14.85 -1.28 23.11
C ARG A 78 16.01 -1.00 22.15
N ARG A 79 16.07 -1.76 21.06
CA ARG A 79 17.12 -1.63 20.04
C ARG A 79 16.92 -0.39 19.19
N LEU A 80 15.70 -0.18 18.68
CA LEU A 80 15.36 0.95 17.82
C LEU A 80 15.47 2.30 18.53
N ALA A 81 15.22 2.34 19.84
CA ALA A 81 15.40 3.56 20.65
C ALA A 81 16.87 4.01 20.76
N GLN A 82 17.83 3.11 20.52
CA GLN A 82 19.28 3.38 20.58
C GLN A 82 19.89 3.59 19.17
N ILE A 83 19.06 3.74 18.15
CA ILE A 83 19.49 4.03 16.79
C ILE A 83 18.99 5.42 16.41
N GLY A 84 19.92 6.37 16.26
CA GLY A 84 19.64 7.74 15.85
C GLY A 84 19.73 7.90 14.33
N LEU A 85 18.77 8.65 13.77
CA LEU A 85 18.85 9.11 12.39
C LEU A 85 19.69 10.37 12.30
N VAL A 86 20.56 10.42 11.30
CA VAL A 86 21.49 11.53 11.09
C VAL A 86 21.68 11.79 9.59
N ASP A 87 21.95 13.03 9.24
CA ASP A 87 22.41 13.35 7.90
C ASP A 87 23.80 12.77 7.66
N ARG A 88 24.03 12.25 6.46
CA ARG A 88 25.28 11.60 6.05
C ARG A 88 26.52 12.44 6.38
N ALA A 89 26.43 13.76 6.17
CA ALA A 89 27.54 14.70 6.44
C ALA A 89 27.89 14.83 7.94
N GLU A 90 26.92 14.59 8.82
CA GLU A 90 27.04 14.81 10.25
C GLU A 90 27.47 13.55 11.03
N GLY A 91 27.27 12.35 10.46
CA GLY A 91 27.46 11.09 11.15
C GLY A 91 28.83 10.94 11.78
N SER A 92 29.90 11.29 11.08
CA SER A 92 31.27 11.22 11.58
C SER A 92 31.55 12.20 12.71
N ARG A 93 30.90 13.36 12.71
CA ARG A 93 31.05 14.39 13.75
C ARG A 93 30.34 13.99 15.05
N ILE A 94 29.18 13.31 14.92
CA ILE A 94 28.36 12.92 16.08
C ILE A 94 28.79 11.58 16.66
N GLN A 95 29.43 10.71 15.87
CA GLN A 95 29.85 9.37 16.30
C GLN A 95 30.62 9.36 17.64
N PRO A 96 31.58 10.27 17.92
CA PRO A 96 32.31 10.25 19.19
C PRO A 96 31.45 10.50 20.44
N LEU A 97 30.24 11.00 20.26
CA LEU A 97 29.28 11.28 21.35
C LEU A 97 28.38 10.08 21.66
N LEU A 98 28.51 8.98 20.90
CA LEU A 98 27.70 7.79 21.11
C LEU A 98 28.11 7.04 22.38
N GLU A 99 27.12 6.66 23.16
CA GLU A 99 27.28 5.78 24.30
C GLU A 99 27.23 4.30 23.89
N PRO A 100 27.74 3.37 24.75
CA PRO A 100 27.72 1.94 24.47
C PRO A 100 26.35 1.42 24.05
N GLY A 101 26.29 0.73 22.90
CA GLY A 101 25.07 0.19 22.32
C GLY A 101 24.39 1.11 21.32
N GLN A 102 24.72 2.41 21.29
CA GLN A 102 24.14 3.37 20.36
C GLN A 102 24.72 3.26 18.95
N ARG A 103 23.91 3.64 17.97
CA ARG A 103 24.26 3.68 16.54
C ARG A 103 23.65 4.90 15.88
N LEU A 104 24.29 5.38 14.83
CA LEU A 104 23.72 6.35 13.90
C LEU A 104 23.55 5.69 12.55
N VAL A 105 22.51 6.06 11.86
CA VAL A 105 22.29 5.66 10.45
C VAL A 105 21.81 6.84 9.63
N SER A 106 22.27 6.91 8.38
CA SER A 106 21.70 7.84 7.40
C SER A 106 20.54 7.18 6.65
N ARG A 107 19.73 7.98 5.98
CA ARG A 107 18.67 7.47 5.07
C ARG A 107 19.23 6.61 3.95
N GLU A 108 20.42 6.94 3.47
CA GLU A 108 21.12 6.23 2.41
C GLU A 108 21.61 4.85 2.84
N GLY A 109 21.75 4.62 4.18
CA GLY A 109 22.20 3.37 4.74
C GLY A 109 23.65 3.39 5.26
N ASP A 110 24.25 4.56 5.49
CA ASP A 110 25.52 4.65 6.21
C ASP A 110 25.31 4.34 7.68
N LEU A 111 26.30 3.73 8.31
CA LEU A 111 26.27 3.30 9.71
C LEU A 111 27.50 3.81 10.45
N TRP A 112 27.27 4.36 11.64
CA TRP A 112 28.31 4.69 12.62
C TRP A 112 27.94 4.07 13.96
N ARG A 113 28.88 3.37 14.56
CA ARG A 113 28.71 2.71 15.87
C ARG A 113 29.56 3.37 16.95
N TRP A 114 29.10 3.21 18.19
CA TRP A 114 29.78 3.70 19.40
C TRP A 114 31.20 3.18 19.56
N ASP A 115 31.51 1.96 19.09
CA ASP A 115 32.81 1.30 19.17
C ASP A 115 33.77 1.71 18.04
N GLY A 116 33.46 2.73 17.26
CA GLY A 116 34.28 3.25 16.16
C GLY A 116 34.04 2.60 14.80
N TYR A 117 33.23 1.54 14.71
CA TYR A 117 32.92 0.91 13.43
C TYR A 117 32.12 1.85 12.54
N ARG A 118 32.43 1.84 11.26
CA ARG A 118 31.72 2.57 10.18
C ARG A 118 31.50 1.67 9.00
N ALA A 119 30.32 1.78 8.36
CA ALA A 119 30.05 1.19 7.06
C ALA A 119 29.40 2.24 6.17
N ARG A 120 29.76 2.27 4.90
CA ARG A 120 29.14 3.13 3.90
C ARG A 120 28.02 2.39 3.21
N ALA A 121 26.98 3.11 2.82
CA ALA A 121 25.86 2.59 2.06
C ALA A 121 26.27 1.90 0.75
N GLU A 122 27.38 2.38 0.14
CA GLU A 122 27.90 1.88 -1.13
C GLU A 122 28.66 0.56 -0.99
N ASP A 123 29.18 0.25 0.20
CA ASP A 123 30.06 -0.92 0.40
C ASP A 123 29.33 -2.26 0.37
N ALA A 124 28.06 -2.30 0.72
CA ALA A 124 27.13 -3.41 0.42
C ALA A 124 25.69 -3.02 0.76
N PRO A 125 24.76 -3.00 -0.19
CA PRO A 125 23.35 -2.95 0.15
C PRO A 125 23.01 -4.19 0.98
N SER A 126 22.49 -4.01 2.20
CA SER A 126 22.15 -5.16 3.03
C SER A 126 20.98 -5.92 2.38
N ALA A 127 21.05 -7.25 2.34
CA ALA A 127 19.95 -8.09 1.85
C ALA A 127 18.63 -7.78 2.61
N ALA A 128 18.75 -7.36 3.87
CA ALA A 128 17.62 -6.92 4.68
C ALA A 128 16.98 -5.62 4.14
N ALA A 129 17.77 -4.62 3.70
CA ALA A 129 17.26 -3.40 3.11
C ALA A 129 16.45 -3.70 1.83
N LEU A 130 16.99 -4.53 0.94
CA LEU A 130 16.30 -4.96 -0.27
C LEU A 130 15.00 -5.70 0.05
N ARG A 131 14.99 -6.57 1.05
CA ARG A 131 13.78 -7.29 1.48
C ARG A 131 12.71 -6.32 1.98
N LEU A 132 13.08 -5.33 2.79
CA LEU A 132 12.16 -4.31 3.30
C LEU A 132 11.57 -3.45 2.16
N GLU A 133 12.40 -3.03 1.20
CA GLU A 133 11.93 -2.32 -0.01
C GLU A 133 10.90 -3.16 -0.78
N GLN A 134 11.14 -4.47 -0.93
CA GLN A 134 10.20 -5.38 -1.62
C GLN A 134 8.89 -5.53 -0.84
N ILE A 135 8.94 -5.64 0.49
CA ILE A 135 7.75 -5.74 1.34
C ILE A 135 6.90 -4.47 1.20
N ASN A 136 7.51 -3.28 1.30
CA ASN A 136 6.81 -2.02 1.13
C ASN A 136 6.20 -1.89 -0.28
N ARG A 137 6.96 -2.25 -1.31
CA ARG A 137 6.47 -2.23 -2.69
C ARG A 137 5.29 -3.17 -2.92
N LEU A 138 5.33 -4.37 -2.31
CA LEU A 138 4.22 -5.31 -2.37
C LEU A 138 2.95 -4.76 -1.69
N SER A 139 3.10 -4.05 -0.57
CA SER A 139 1.98 -3.40 0.11
C SER A 139 1.35 -2.31 -0.77
N GLU A 140 2.15 -1.42 -1.34
CA GLU A 140 1.68 -0.39 -2.29
C GLU A 140 0.93 -1.00 -3.47
N LEU A 141 1.50 -2.04 -4.10
CA LEU A 141 0.86 -2.71 -5.24
C LEU A 141 -0.47 -3.38 -4.88
N LYS A 142 -0.60 -3.91 -3.67
CA LYS A 142 -1.87 -4.48 -3.19
C LYS A 142 -2.94 -3.41 -3.00
N GLU A 143 -2.57 -2.24 -2.48
CA GLU A 143 -3.47 -1.09 -2.34
C GLU A 143 -3.92 -0.56 -3.71
N ASP A 144 -2.97 -0.37 -4.64
CA ASP A 144 -3.25 0.06 -6.01
C ASP A 144 -4.19 -0.93 -6.72
N LEU A 145 -3.95 -2.24 -6.56
CA LEU A 145 -4.80 -3.28 -7.13
C LEU A 145 -6.22 -3.24 -6.56
N ALA A 146 -6.37 -3.04 -5.26
CA ALA A 146 -7.68 -2.93 -4.62
C ALA A 146 -8.46 -1.71 -5.15
N LEU A 147 -7.80 -0.55 -5.27
CA LEU A 147 -8.40 0.66 -5.84
C LEU A 147 -8.80 0.47 -7.30
N ALA A 148 -7.92 -0.10 -8.12
CA ALA A 148 -8.20 -0.38 -9.53
C ALA A 148 -9.35 -1.37 -9.70
N SER A 149 -9.42 -2.41 -8.87
CA SER A 149 -10.49 -3.41 -8.87
C SER A 149 -11.85 -2.77 -8.55
N THR A 150 -11.90 -1.94 -7.51
CA THR A 150 -13.12 -1.19 -7.14
C THR A 150 -13.58 -0.27 -8.27
N GLY A 151 -12.63 0.46 -8.88
CA GLY A 151 -12.91 1.33 -10.02
C GLY A 151 -13.44 0.57 -11.23
N MET A 152 -12.86 -0.59 -11.54
CA MET A 152 -13.32 -1.47 -12.62
C MET A 152 -14.75 -1.98 -12.38
N GLU A 153 -15.06 -2.42 -11.16
CA GLU A 153 -16.42 -2.89 -10.82
C GLU A 153 -17.45 -1.78 -10.95
N ALA A 154 -17.15 -0.57 -10.49
CA ALA A 154 -18.03 0.59 -10.63
C ALA A 154 -18.25 0.97 -12.11
N ALA A 155 -17.19 0.97 -12.91
CA ALA A 155 -17.28 1.24 -14.35
C ALA A 155 -18.11 0.18 -15.08
N ARG A 156 -17.95 -1.09 -14.72
CA ARG A 156 -18.74 -2.20 -15.27
C ARG A 156 -20.24 -2.04 -14.97
N LEU A 157 -20.57 -1.76 -13.69
CA LEU A 157 -21.96 -1.51 -13.30
C LEU A 157 -22.57 -0.34 -14.10
N ASN A 158 -21.86 0.76 -14.23
CA ASN A 158 -22.33 1.92 -15.00
C ASN A 158 -22.53 1.58 -16.48
N HIS A 159 -21.61 0.81 -17.06
CA HIS A 159 -21.74 0.34 -18.44
C HIS A 159 -22.98 -0.55 -18.63
N ASP A 160 -23.20 -1.51 -17.72
CA ASP A 160 -24.32 -2.43 -17.80
C ASP A 160 -25.67 -1.66 -17.69
N VAL A 161 -25.78 -0.71 -16.76
CA VAL A 161 -26.93 0.18 -16.62
C VAL A 161 -27.17 1.02 -17.89
N ALA A 162 -26.11 1.61 -18.44
CA ALA A 162 -26.20 2.41 -19.65
C ALA A 162 -26.63 1.56 -20.87
N THR A 163 -26.12 0.35 -20.98
CA THR A 163 -26.49 -0.61 -22.05
C THR A 163 -27.94 -1.03 -21.95
N GLU A 164 -28.44 -1.32 -20.75
CA GLU A 164 -29.86 -1.64 -20.56
C GLU A 164 -30.75 -0.44 -20.87
N TYR A 165 -30.38 0.77 -20.43
CA TYR A 165 -31.11 1.99 -20.77
C TYR A 165 -31.19 2.24 -22.29
N LEU A 166 -30.07 2.07 -23.00
CA LEU A 166 -30.01 2.19 -24.45
C LEU A 166 -30.93 1.16 -25.14
N SER A 167 -30.93 -0.08 -24.67
CA SER A 167 -31.81 -1.14 -25.16
C SER A 167 -33.29 -0.77 -24.99
N GLN A 168 -33.66 -0.29 -23.80
CA GLN A 168 -35.03 0.13 -23.51
C GLN A 168 -35.46 1.33 -24.35
N ALA A 169 -34.61 2.35 -24.48
CA ALA A 169 -34.85 3.53 -25.29
C ALA A 169 -35.04 3.16 -26.79
N SER A 170 -34.19 2.28 -27.31
CA SER A 170 -34.28 1.78 -28.70
C SER A 170 -35.58 1.02 -28.94
N LYS A 171 -36.00 0.17 -28.01
CA LYS A 171 -37.30 -0.53 -28.09
C LYS A 171 -38.49 0.43 -28.05
N ALA A 172 -38.41 1.47 -27.19
CA ALA A 172 -39.47 2.50 -27.10
C ALA A 172 -39.55 3.33 -28.38
N ASP A 173 -38.41 3.76 -28.94
CA ASP A 173 -38.36 4.49 -30.21
C ASP A 173 -38.97 3.66 -31.36
N LYS A 174 -38.62 2.39 -31.47
CA LYS A 174 -39.20 1.48 -32.48
C LYS A 174 -40.73 1.38 -32.35
N ARG A 175 -41.24 1.18 -31.12
CA ARG A 175 -42.68 1.12 -30.86
C ARG A 175 -43.39 2.44 -31.22
N ALA A 176 -42.78 3.58 -30.86
CA ALA A 176 -43.31 4.90 -31.17
C ALA A 176 -43.41 5.13 -32.71
N ARG A 177 -42.39 4.74 -33.47
CA ARG A 177 -42.36 4.81 -34.92
C ARG A 177 -43.43 3.89 -35.57
N GLU A 178 -43.59 2.69 -35.05
CA GLU A 178 -44.63 1.76 -35.49
C GLU A 178 -46.04 2.32 -35.22
N ALA A 179 -46.31 2.82 -34.02
CA ALA A 179 -47.56 3.45 -33.64
C ALA A 179 -47.89 4.69 -34.51
N ARG A 180 -46.87 5.53 -34.75
CA ARG A 180 -47.04 6.67 -35.67
C ARG A 180 -47.41 6.24 -37.07
N ARG A 181 -46.76 5.25 -37.66
CA ARG A 181 -47.08 4.74 -38.99
C ARG A 181 -48.49 4.19 -39.05
N GLU A 182 -48.96 3.51 -38.01
CA GLU A 182 -50.30 2.99 -37.92
C GLU A 182 -51.32 4.11 -37.79
N ALA A 183 -51.09 5.13 -36.98
CA ALA A 183 -51.93 6.30 -36.87
C ALA A 183 -52.02 7.08 -38.21
N ASP A 184 -50.88 7.25 -38.91
CA ASP A 184 -50.87 7.89 -40.25
C ASP A 184 -51.72 7.10 -41.27
N ARG A 185 -51.71 5.74 -41.26
CA ARG A 185 -52.55 4.91 -42.10
C ARG A 185 -54.04 5.12 -41.78
N GLN A 186 -54.41 5.05 -40.49
CA GLN A 186 -55.77 5.24 -40.02
C GLN A 186 -56.29 6.63 -40.39
N LEU A 187 -55.45 7.67 -40.28
CA LEU A 187 -55.82 9.03 -40.73
C LEU A 187 -56.09 9.09 -42.25
N MET A 188 -55.25 8.47 -43.07
CA MET A 188 -55.39 8.39 -44.47
C MET A 188 -56.73 7.66 -44.90
N ASP A 189 -57.00 6.52 -44.24
CA ASP A 189 -58.17 5.72 -44.49
C ASP A 189 -59.46 6.47 -44.08
N ALA A 190 -59.44 7.14 -42.90
CA ALA A 190 -60.57 7.99 -42.47
C ALA A 190 -60.80 9.17 -43.42
N SER A 191 -59.73 9.87 -43.84
CA SER A 191 -59.85 10.98 -44.84
C SER A 191 -60.45 10.52 -46.17
N ARG A 192 -59.98 9.35 -46.67
CA ARG A 192 -60.53 8.75 -47.90
C ARG A 192 -61.98 8.40 -47.72
N SER A 193 -62.40 7.83 -46.58
CA SER A 193 -63.78 7.51 -46.29
C SER A 193 -64.69 8.74 -46.24
N THR A 194 -64.21 9.82 -45.61
CA THR A 194 -64.89 11.10 -45.52
C THR A 194 -65.08 11.72 -46.90
N SER A 195 -64.03 11.81 -47.73
CA SER A 195 -64.11 12.33 -49.08
C SER A 195 -65.07 11.53 -49.97
N LYS A 196 -65.12 10.21 -49.79
CA LYS A 196 -66.07 9.36 -50.51
C LYS A 196 -67.48 9.64 -50.06
N ALA A 197 -67.81 9.73 -48.79
CA ALA A 197 -69.12 10.04 -48.26
C ALA A 197 -69.59 11.43 -48.68
N GLU A 198 -68.72 12.44 -48.72
CA GLU A 198 -69.03 13.78 -49.24
C GLU A 198 -69.34 13.76 -50.73
N ALA A 199 -68.62 12.99 -51.54
CA ALA A 199 -68.93 12.83 -52.95
C ALA A 199 -70.28 12.14 -53.16
N ASP A 200 -70.60 11.09 -52.42
CA ASP A 200 -71.84 10.34 -52.48
C ASP A 200 -73.08 11.19 -52.02
N PHE A 201 -72.84 12.18 -51.14
CA PHE A 201 -73.92 13.08 -50.65
C PHE A 201 -74.22 14.22 -51.62
N ASN A 202 -73.28 14.65 -52.44
CA ASN A 202 -73.43 15.76 -53.39
C ASN A 202 -73.98 15.32 -54.77
N PHE A 203 -74.33 14.04 -54.92
CA PHE A 203 -75.04 13.49 -56.06
C PHE A 203 -76.53 13.20 -55.73
#